data_a186ea633ca70fe574fed874dfb37e56
#
_entry.id   a186ea633ca70fe574fed874dfb37e56
#
_cell.length_a   1.000
_cell.length_b   1.000
_cell.length_c   1.000
_cell.angle_alpha   90.00
_cell.angle_beta   90.00
_cell.angle_gamma   90.00
#
_symmetry.space_group_name_H-M   'P 1'
#
loop_
_entity.id
_entity.type
_entity.pdbx_description
1 polymer ?
#
loop_
_entity_poly.entity_id
_entity_poly.type
_entity_poly.pdbx_seq_one_letter_code
_entity_poly.pdbx_strand_id
1 'polypeptide(L)' 'MFGKARCKLCGNNVRFALRHLKEKHPETLDDKDVIKLNMLRIMKKYFE' A
#
# COMPACT_ATOMS: atom_id res chain seq x y z
N MET A 1 -4.85 -17.11 1.32
CA MET A 1 -3.85 -16.89 1.34
C MET A 1 -3.36 -15.65 1.10
N PHE A 2 -2.31 -15.43 1.41
CA PHE A 2 -1.83 -14.31 1.40
C PHE A 2 -1.27 -14.01 0.23
N GLY A 3 -1.44 -13.70 -0.52
CA GLY A 3 -0.87 -13.44 -1.61
C GLY A 3 -0.54 -12.14 -1.97
N LYS A 4 -0.80 -11.80 -3.19
CA LYS A 4 -0.50 -10.53 -3.66
C LYS A 4 -1.71 -9.67 -3.59
N ALA A 5 -1.53 -8.38 -3.37
CA ALA A 5 -2.61 -7.43 -3.42
C ALA A 5 -2.40 -6.56 -4.65
N ARG A 6 -3.48 -6.07 -5.22
CA ARG A 6 -3.33 -5.21 -6.39
C ARG A 6 -3.29 -3.77 -5.93
N CYS A 7 -2.28 -3.03 -6.35
CA CYS A 7 -2.16 -1.62 -6.01
C CYS A 7 -3.11 -0.80 -6.88
N LYS A 8 -3.99 -0.03 -6.25
CA LYS A 8 -4.94 0.78 -6.99
C LYS A 8 -4.29 1.95 -7.71
N LEU A 9 -3.12 2.34 -7.27
CA LEU A 9 -2.45 3.49 -7.85
C LEU A 9 -1.73 3.16 -9.17
N CYS A 10 -1.20 1.98 -9.28
CA CYS A 10 -0.49 1.59 -10.49
C CYS A 10 -1.02 0.32 -11.15
N GLY A 11 -1.89 -0.40 -10.47
CA GLY A 11 -2.49 -1.60 -11.04
C GLY A 11 -1.63 -2.84 -10.98
N ASN A 12 -0.47 -2.79 -10.35
CA ASN A 12 0.41 -3.95 -10.29
C ASN A 12 0.13 -4.79 -9.05
N ASN A 13 0.36 -6.08 -9.15
CA ASN A 13 0.25 -6.95 -8.00
C ASN A 13 1.50 -6.83 -7.17
N VAL A 14 1.35 -6.67 -5.87
CA VAL A 14 2.49 -6.51 -4.98
C VAL A 14 2.37 -7.42 -3.77
N ARG A 15 3.53 -7.83 -3.21
CA ARG A 15 3.53 -8.65 -2.04
C ARG A 15 3.73 -7.85 -0.82
N PHE A 16 4.58 -6.82 -0.84
CA PHE A 16 4.93 -6.04 0.32
C PHE A 16 4.37 -4.64 0.13
N ALA A 17 3.18 -4.42 0.65
CA ALA A 17 2.45 -3.18 0.43
C ALA A 17 3.22 -1.94 0.85
N LEU A 18 3.75 -1.92 2.07
CA LEU A 18 4.45 -0.75 2.55
C LEU A 18 5.71 -0.47 1.76
N ARG A 19 6.45 -1.52 1.44
CA ARG A 19 7.66 -1.35 0.66
C ARG A 19 7.34 -0.81 -0.72
N HIS A 20 6.27 -1.32 -1.33
CA HIS A 20 5.85 -0.85 -2.64
C HIS A 20 5.49 0.64 -2.58
N LEU A 21 4.74 1.06 -1.57
CA LEU A 21 4.38 2.46 -1.44
C LEU A 21 5.61 3.34 -1.23
N LYS A 22 6.57 2.87 -0.43
CA LYS A 22 7.76 3.62 -0.21
C LYS A 22 8.56 3.81 -1.47
N GLU A 23 8.66 2.78 -2.29
CA GLU A 23 9.50 2.81 -3.48
C GLU A 23 8.81 3.42 -4.70
N LYS A 24 7.53 3.12 -4.88
CA LYS A 24 6.84 3.53 -6.09
C LYS A 24 5.91 4.72 -5.88
N HIS A 25 5.40 4.89 -4.69
CA HIS A 25 4.46 5.96 -4.41
C HIS A 25 4.87 6.69 -3.13
N PRO A 26 6.02 7.35 -3.14
CA PRO A 26 6.52 8.01 -1.92
C PRO A 26 5.60 9.11 -1.41
N GLU A 27 4.75 9.65 -2.25
CA GLU A 27 3.82 10.68 -1.81
C GLU A 27 2.81 10.13 -0.79
N THR A 28 2.58 8.81 -0.77
CA THR A 28 1.65 8.23 0.19
C THR A 28 2.24 8.19 1.58
N LEU A 29 3.54 8.39 1.72
CA LEU A 29 4.18 8.32 3.03
C LEU A 29 3.76 9.49 3.94
N ASP A 30 3.10 10.51 3.38
CA ASP A 30 2.61 11.61 4.19
C ASP A 30 1.23 11.27 4.76
N ASP A 31 0.62 10.18 4.34
CA ASP A 31 -0.69 9.79 4.81
C ASP A 31 -0.60 9.32 6.26
N LYS A 32 -1.48 9.78 7.11
CA LYS A 32 -1.46 9.41 8.52
C LYS A 32 -1.58 7.90 8.73
N ASP A 33 -2.38 7.25 7.93
CA ASP A 33 -2.55 5.81 8.07
C ASP A 33 -1.26 5.07 7.71
N VAL A 34 -0.52 5.57 6.74
CA VAL A 34 0.76 4.99 6.35
C VAL A 34 1.79 5.26 7.45
N ILE A 35 1.82 6.48 7.99
CA ILE A 35 2.74 6.83 9.06
C ILE A 35 2.51 5.96 10.29
N LYS A 36 1.24 5.70 10.63
CA LYS A 36 0.92 4.91 11.79
C LYS A 36 0.97 3.41 11.52
N LEU A 37 1.26 3.02 10.31
CA LEU A 37 1.30 1.62 9.90
C LEU A 37 -0.05 0.93 10.12
N ASN A 38 -1.13 1.65 9.85
CA ASN A 38 -2.44 1.08 9.99
C ASN A 38 -2.74 0.26 8.74
N MET A 39 -2.30 -0.97 8.73
CA MET A 39 -2.37 -1.83 7.55
C MET A 39 -3.78 -2.06 7.04
N LEU A 40 -4.76 -2.17 7.94
CA LEU A 40 -6.12 -2.38 7.50
C LEU A 40 -6.60 -1.21 6.65
N ARG A 41 -6.29 0.01 7.06
CA ARG A 41 -6.71 1.17 6.31
C ARG A 41 -5.87 1.33 5.05
N ILE A 42 -4.59 1.09 5.12
CA ILE A 42 -3.70 1.15 3.98
C ILE A 42 -4.19 0.21 2.88
N MET A 43 -4.52 -1.02 3.27
CA MET A 43 -4.98 -2.01 2.30
C MET A 43 -6.32 -1.60 1.69
N LYS A 44 -7.20 -1.01 2.46
CA LYS A 44 -8.47 -0.57 1.92
C LYS A 44 -8.34 0.65 1.01
N LYS A 45 -7.40 1.54 1.33
CA LYS A 45 -7.24 2.76 0.56
C LYS A 45 -6.46 2.56 -0.73
N TYR A 46 -5.40 1.81 -0.68
CA TYR A 46 -4.48 1.71 -1.79
C TYR A 46 -4.42 0.35 -2.47
N PHE A 47 -5.04 -0.64 -1.92
CA PHE A 47 -4.99 -1.98 -2.49
C PHE A 47 -6.36 -2.60 -2.61
N GLU A 48 -6.48 -3.56 -3.48
CA GLU A 48 -7.75 -4.27 -3.65
C GLU A 48 -7.65 -5.69 -3.17
#